data_b8892043bff640acdd9e19cb02fdf0f8
#
_entry.id   b8892043bff640acdd9e19cb02fdf0f8
#
_cell.length_a   1.000
_cell.length_b   1.000
_cell.length_c   1.000
_cell.angle_alpha   90.00
_cell.angle_beta   90.00
_cell.angle_gamma   90.00
#
_symmetry.space_group_name_H-M   'P 1'
#
loop_
_entity.id
_entity.type
_entity.pdbx_description
1 polymer ?
#
loop_
_entity_poly.entity_id
_entity_poly.type
_entity_poly.pdbx_seq_one_letter_code
_entity_poly.pdbx_strand_id
1 'polypeptide(L)'
;MAKTKNASSPATSRRAILMGAPGVAASAAIGIPVLLSASHDLSAQTSSPTPQKGRTMGTITTKDGAQIFYKDWGKGQPVVFSHGWPLTADAWEDQMFFLADNGYRVIGHDRRGHGRSSQTWDGNDLDTYADDLAQLVQALELQDVVHIGHSTGGGEVTRYIGKHGTSRVKKAVLVSAIPPFMLKTESNPTGQPRENFDQVRAGVLADRTQFWKDLSLPFYGYNRPGAKVSEGVRDQFVYQSMMAGFPASYFGIAAWSETDLTEDLKKFNVPTLIVHGSDDQIVPIANSAERSSKIIPKATLNVYDGAPHGLPTTHKDRLNRDLLAFLKA
;
A
#
# COMPACT_ATOMS: atom_id res chain seq x y z
N MET A 1 -59.63 30.41 22.21
CA MET A 1 -60.07 30.77 20.85
C MET A 1 -59.04 30.17 19.90
N ALA A 2 -59.27 29.00 19.36
CA ALA A 2 -59.83 28.71 18.03
C ALA A 2 -58.94 29.33 16.93
N LYS A 3 -58.32 28.60 16.02
CA LYS A 3 -58.86 27.66 15.04
C LYS A 3 -57.74 26.85 14.38
N THR A 4 -58.00 25.57 14.28
CA THR A 4 -57.53 24.58 13.33
C THR A 4 -57.64 24.99 11.87
N LYS A 5 -56.70 24.54 11.00
CA LYS A 5 -57.04 24.08 9.64
C LYS A 5 -56.03 23.05 9.13
N ASN A 6 -56.55 21.85 8.88
CA ASN A 6 -56.05 20.77 8.02
C ASN A 6 -56.03 21.19 6.54
N ALA A 7 -55.12 20.58 5.78
CA ALA A 7 -55.35 20.09 4.39
C ALA A 7 -54.03 19.47 3.91
N SER A 8 -53.90 18.21 3.75
CA SER A 8 -54.31 17.27 2.69
C SER A 8 -53.19 17.09 1.66
N SER A 9 -52.67 15.85 1.72
CA SER A 9 -51.86 15.18 0.68
C SER A 9 -52.60 15.04 -0.65
N PRO A 10 -51.91 14.83 -1.75
CA PRO A 10 -52.35 13.82 -2.69
C PRO A 10 -51.31 12.80 -3.05
N ALA A 11 -51.75 11.54 -3.00
CA ALA A 11 -51.19 10.39 -3.64
C ALA A 11 -51.55 10.34 -5.14
N THR A 12 -50.95 9.35 -5.79
CA THR A 12 -51.13 8.82 -7.16
C THR A 12 -50.07 9.27 -8.14
N SER A 13 -49.45 8.38 -8.93
CA SER A 13 -50.04 7.33 -9.73
C SER A 13 -48.97 6.35 -10.21
N ARG A 14 -49.26 5.07 -10.05
CA ARG A 14 -48.62 3.94 -10.78
C ARG A 14 -49.04 4.02 -12.25
N ARG A 15 -48.11 3.85 -13.19
CA ARG A 15 -48.42 3.40 -14.55
C ARG A 15 -47.52 2.23 -14.92
N ALA A 16 -48.14 1.06 -15.00
CA ALA A 16 -47.71 -0.13 -15.69
C ALA A 16 -47.84 0.09 -17.21
N ILE A 17 -46.87 -0.39 -17.97
CA ILE A 17 -46.99 -0.59 -19.40
C ILE A 17 -46.51 -2.00 -19.73
N LEU A 18 -47.42 -2.80 -19.96
CA LEU A 18 -47.74 -3.86 -20.88
C LEU A 18 -46.64 -4.53 -21.69
N MET A 19 -46.80 -5.85 -21.65
CA MET A 19 -46.21 -6.88 -22.45
C MET A 19 -46.48 -6.77 -23.95
N GLY A 20 -45.56 -7.25 -24.75
CA GLY A 20 -45.73 -7.60 -26.14
C GLY A 20 -44.73 -8.69 -26.56
N ALA A 21 -45.21 -9.93 -26.68
CA ALA A 21 -44.61 -11.00 -27.49
C ALA A 21 -45.67 -11.27 -28.60
N PRO A 22 -45.43 -12.08 -29.61
CA PRO A 22 -44.35 -13.03 -29.92
C PRO A 22 -43.87 -13.00 -31.40
N GLY A 23 -42.79 -13.70 -31.71
CA GLY A 23 -42.32 -13.97 -33.07
C GLY A 23 -41.53 -15.30 -33.17
N VAL A 24 -42.15 -16.21 -33.76
CA VAL A 24 -41.98 -17.59 -34.16
C VAL A 24 -40.61 -17.98 -34.75
N ALA A 25 -40.10 -19.08 -34.25
CA ALA A 25 -39.29 -20.20 -34.79
C ALA A 25 -38.67 -20.15 -36.20
N ALA A 26 -37.40 -20.59 -36.25
CA ALA A 26 -36.92 -21.50 -37.28
C ALA A 26 -35.74 -22.32 -36.75
N SER A 27 -35.97 -23.64 -36.60
CA SER A 27 -34.97 -24.64 -36.29
C SER A 27 -34.16 -24.96 -37.55
N ALA A 28 -32.84 -24.85 -37.48
CA ALA A 28 -31.94 -25.48 -38.45
C ALA A 28 -30.98 -26.39 -37.71
N ALA A 29 -31.19 -27.68 -37.81
CA ALA A 29 -30.27 -28.71 -37.37
C ALA A 29 -29.09 -28.75 -38.34
N ILE A 30 -27.87 -28.58 -37.82
CA ILE A 30 -26.64 -28.88 -38.56
C ILE A 30 -25.89 -29.95 -37.78
N GLY A 31 -25.70 -31.09 -38.44
CA GLY A 31 -25.06 -32.29 -37.91
C GLY A 31 -23.58 -32.07 -37.56
N ILE A 32 -23.17 -32.70 -36.49
CA ILE A 32 -21.78 -32.77 -36.01
C ILE A 32 -21.15 -34.02 -36.66
N PRO A 33 -20.04 -33.92 -37.41
CA PRO A 33 -19.24 -35.09 -37.73
C PRO A 33 -18.34 -35.44 -36.54
N VAL A 34 -18.47 -36.66 -36.06
CA VAL A 34 -17.54 -37.32 -35.14
C VAL A 34 -16.22 -37.54 -35.90
N LEU A 35 -15.15 -36.88 -35.45
CA LEU A 35 -13.79 -37.21 -35.87
C LEU A 35 -13.09 -37.95 -34.73
N LEU A 36 -12.60 -39.14 -35.11
CA LEU A 36 -11.85 -40.06 -34.26
C LEU A 36 -10.58 -39.40 -33.68
N SER A 37 -10.37 -39.66 -32.42
CA SER A 37 -9.18 -39.38 -31.64
C SER A 37 -7.92 -40.00 -32.21
N ALA A 38 -6.92 -39.18 -32.50
CA ALA A 38 -5.53 -39.60 -32.58
C ALA A 38 -4.85 -39.15 -31.26
N SER A 39 -4.44 -40.11 -30.47
CA SER A 39 -3.60 -39.93 -29.30
C SER A 39 -2.22 -39.44 -29.74
N HIS A 40 -1.91 -38.20 -29.44
CA HIS A 40 -0.54 -37.67 -29.51
C HIS A 40 0.01 -37.62 -28.10
N ASP A 41 1.06 -38.40 -27.88
CA ASP A 41 1.92 -38.32 -26.70
C ASP A 41 2.46 -36.88 -26.54
N LEU A 42 1.96 -36.15 -25.56
CA LEU A 42 2.52 -34.89 -25.12
C LEU A 42 3.65 -35.19 -24.11
N SER A 43 4.87 -35.38 -24.64
CA SER A 43 6.08 -35.19 -23.82
C SER A 43 6.13 -33.77 -23.33
N ALA A 44 5.90 -33.56 -22.02
CA ALA A 44 6.03 -32.25 -21.34
C ALA A 44 7.49 -31.80 -21.39
N GLN A 45 7.83 -30.97 -22.38
CA GLN A 45 9.05 -30.18 -22.32
C GLN A 45 8.83 -29.09 -21.29
N THR A 46 9.47 -29.23 -20.13
CA THR A 46 9.67 -28.18 -19.15
C THR A 46 10.61 -27.14 -19.75
N SER A 47 10.07 -26.22 -20.55
CA SER A 47 10.79 -25.03 -20.97
C SER A 47 10.85 -24.06 -19.79
N SER A 48 12.06 -23.81 -19.26
CA SER A 48 12.32 -22.68 -18.37
C SER A 48 11.78 -21.41 -19.03
N PRO A 49 11.04 -20.56 -18.31
CA PRO A 49 10.48 -19.35 -18.93
C PRO A 49 11.61 -18.40 -19.31
N THR A 50 11.79 -18.21 -20.62
CA THR A 50 12.63 -17.13 -21.17
C THR A 50 12.09 -15.79 -20.62
N PRO A 51 12.95 -14.87 -20.13
CA PRO A 51 12.49 -13.57 -19.64
C PRO A 51 11.74 -12.84 -20.75
N GLN A 52 10.45 -12.69 -20.60
CA GLN A 52 9.60 -11.99 -21.56
C GLN A 52 9.91 -10.49 -21.50
N LYS A 53 10.51 -9.98 -22.59
CA LYS A 53 10.76 -8.56 -22.82
C LYS A 53 9.43 -7.82 -22.76
N GLY A 54 9.19 -7.02 -21.68
CA GLY A 54 8.01 -6.17 -21.57
C GLY A 54 6.99 -6.49 -20.46
N ARG A 55 7.33 -7.28 -19.43
CA ARG A 55 6.46 -7.38 -18.26
C ARG A 55 6.52 -6.10 -17.44
N THR A 56 5.41 -5.35 -17.45
CA THR A 56 5.23 -4.15 -16.62
C THR A 56 4.59 -4.46 -15.26
N MET A 57 4.17 -5.70 -15.04
CA MET A 57 3.58 -6.22 -13.78
C MET A 57 3.62 -7.74 -13.74
N GLY A 58 3.58 -8.30 -12.55
CA GLY A 58 3.58 -9.74 -12.33
C GLY A 58 3.11 -10.11 -10.93
N THR A 59 3.22 -11.41 -10.64
CA THR A 59 2.87 -11.97 -9.35
C THR A 59 3.93 -13.01 -8.98
N ILE A 60 4.35 -13.03 -7.71
CA ILE A 60 5.11 -14.13 -7.14
C ILE A 60 4.19 -14.95 -6.22
N THR A 61 4.53 -16.23 -6.03
CA THR A 61 3.88 -17.08 -5.03
C THR A 61 4.84 -17.24 -3.84
N THR A 62 4.38 -16.88 -2.65
CA THR A 62 5.14 -17.04 -1.41
C THR A 62 5.15 -18.51 -0.96
N LYS A 63 6.02 -18.85 0.00
CA LYS A 63 6.17 -20.23 0.52
C LYS A 63 4.88 -20.79 1.11
N ASP A 64 4.03 -19.94 1.65
CA ASP A 64 2.71 -20.31 2.20
C ASP A 64 1.57 -20.21 1.19
N GLY A 65 1.89 -19.96 -0.10
CA GLY A 65 0.94 -19.95 -1.21
C GLY A 65 0.26 -18.63 -1.50
N ALA A 66 0.54 -17.55 -0.75
CA ALA A 66 -0.02 -16.25 -1.05
C ALA A 66 0.57 -15.68 -2.36
N GLN A 67 -0.26 -15.00 -3.13
CA GLN A 67 0.15 -14.32 -4.36
C GLN A 67 0.46 -12.85 -4.03
N ILE A 68 1.67 -12.40 -4.33
CA ILE A 68 2.08 -11.00 -4.15
C ILE A 68 2.21 -10.36 -5.52
N PHE A 69 1.31 -9.44 -5.80
CA PHE A 69 1.32 -8.64 -7.03
C PHE A 69 2.41 -7.57 -6.97
N TYR A 70 3.05 -7.30 -8.11
CA TYR A 70 4.01 -6.20 -8.25
C TYR A 70 3.96 -5.57 -9.63
N LYS A 71 4.36 -4.28 -9.69
CA LYS A 71 4.71 -3.52 -10.88
C LYS A 71 6.23 -3.49 -11.01
N ASP A 72 6.77 -3.52 -12.24
CA ASP A 72 8.20 -3.52 -12.51
C ASP A 72 8.46 -2.69 -13.77
N TRP A 73 8.95 -1.47 -13.58
CA TRP A 73 9.15 -0.49 -14.65
C TRP A 73 10.62 -0.06 -14.75
N GLY A 74 11.02 0.37 -15.94
CA GLY A 74 12.34 0.93 -16.18
C GLY A 74 13.47 -0.12 -16.21
N LYS A 75 14.70 0.34 -16.03
CA LYS A 75 15.93 -0.45 -16.07
C LYS A 75 16.97 0.18 -15.14
N GLY A 76 18.04 -0.54 -14.84
CA GLY A 76 19.15 -0.05 -14.02
C GLY A 76 19.09 -0.52 -12.58
N GLN A 77 19.58 0.28 -11.63
CA GLN A 77 19.60 -0.08 -10.21
C GLN A 77 18.18 -0.27 -9.68
N PRO A 78 17.90 -1.38 -8.97
CA PRO A 78 16.56 -1.64 -8.45
C PRO A 78 16.22 -0.75 -7.25
N VAL A 79 15.00 -0.20 -7.30
CA VAL A 79 14.36 0.56 -6.24
C VAL A 79 13.04 -0.12 -5.92
N VAL A 80 12.86 -0.61 -4.71
CA VAL A 80 11.65 -1.31 -4.26
C VAL A 80 10.85 -0.44 -3.31
N PHE A 81 9.56 -0.31 -3.59
CA PHE A 81 8.63 0.54 -2.86
C PHE A 81 7.65 -0.29 -2.03
N SER A 82 7.60 0.00 -0.73
CA SER A 82 6.63 -0.54 0.23
C SER A 82 5.64 0.53 0.63
N HIS A 83 4.34 0.30 0.37
CA HIS A 83 3.27 1.27 0.59
C HIS A 83 2.82 1.34 2.07
N GLY A 84 2.16 2.46 2.46
CA GLY A 84 1.51 2.63 3.75
C GLY A 84 0.20 1.83 3.86
N TRP A 85 -0.26 1.59 5.10
CA TRP A 85 -1.60 1.07 5.36
C TRP A 85 -2.64 2.19 5.17
N PRO A 86 -3.79 1.93 4.54
CA PRO A 86 -4.24 0.68 3.90
C PRO A 86 -4.11 0.74 2.37
N LEU A 87 -3.07 1.37 1.86
CA LEU A 87 -2.90 1.68 0.44
C LEU A 87 -2.44 0.46 -0.39
N THR A 88 -2.00 0.73 -1.63
CA THR A 88 -1.43 -0.22 -2.59
C THR A 88 -0.15 0.35 -3.21
N ALA A 89 0.52 -0.39 -4.07
CA ALA A 89 1.66 0.10 -4.85
C ALA A 89 1.34 1.36 -5.67
N ASP A 90 0.06 1.59 -5.99
CA ASP A 90 -0.38 2.73 -6.79
C ASP A 90 -0.16 4.07 -6.08
N ALA A 91 -0.01 4.06 -4.75
CA ALA A 91 0.36 5.24 -3.98
C ALA A 91 1.76 5.79 -4.32
N TRP A 92 2.60 4.97 -4.95
CA TRP A 92 3.97 5.31 -5.30
C TRP A 92 4.18 5.63 -6.79
N GLU A 93 3.12 5.63 -7.61
CA GLU A 93 3.26 5.76 -9.08
C GLU A 93 3.96 7.04 -9.53
N ASP A 94 3.73 8.17 -8.85
CA ASP A 94 4.43 9.42 -9.14
C ASP A 94 5.96 9.28 -8.98
N GLN A 95 6.42 8.63 -7.89
CA GLN A 95 7.84 8.39 -7.61
C GLN A 95 8.42 7.32 -8.54
N MET A 96 7.65 6.26 -8.77
CA MET A 96 8.04 5.15 -9.65
C MET A 96 8.23 5.65 -11.07
N PHE A 97 7.27 6.41 -11.62
CA PHE A 97 7.37 6.97 -12.96
C PHE A 97 8.57 7.90 -13.09
N PHE A 98 8.74 8.84 -12.14
CA PHE A 98 9.85 9.77 -12.13
C PHE A 98 11.21 9.06 -12.08
N LEU A 99 11.39 8.06 -11.22
CA LEU A 99 12.67 7.36 -11.12
C LEU A 99 12.91 6.42 -12.29
N ALA A 100 11.89 5.80 -12.87
CA ALA A 100 12.01 5.00 -14.09
C ALA A 100 12.50 5.85 -15.28
N ASP A 101 11.96 7.06 -15.43
CA ASP A 101 12.38 8.03 -16.44
C ASP A 101 13.82 8.55 -16.21
N ASN A 102 14.30 8.48 -14.98
CA ASN A 102 15.67 8.80 -14.59
C ASN A 102 16.64 7.61 -14.56
N GLY A 103 16.28 6.48 -15.18
CA GLY A 103 17.17 5.34 -15.42
C GLY A 103 17.27 4.31 -14.28
N TYR A 104 16.27 4.24 -13.40
CA TYR A 104 16.17 3.22 -12.37
C TYR A 104 15.15 2.13 -12.74
N ARG A 105 15.38 0.89 -12.29
CA ARG A 105 14.34 -0.15 -12.29
C ARG A 105 13.54 0.00 -11.00
N VAL A 106 12.24 0.27 -11.12
CA VAL A 106 11.37 0.53 -9.98
C VAL A 106 10.35 -0.58 -9.82
N ILE A 107 10.25 -1.12 -8.63
CA ILE A 107 9.34 -2.19 -8.28
C ILE A 107 8.42 -1.72 -7.15
N GLY A 108 7.13 -1.72 -7.36
CA GLY A 108 6.12 -1.47 -6.32
C GLY A 108 5.24 -2.70 -6.14
N HIS A 109 5.12 -3.24 -4.93
CA HIS A 109 4.26 -4.38 -4.67
C HIS A 109 3.04 -4.00 -3.84
N ASP A 110 1.94 -4.70 -4.07
CA ASP A 110 0.80 -4.69 -3.16
C ASP A 110 1.12 -5.68 -2.03
N ARG A 111 1.19 -5.18 -0.78
CA ARG A 111 1.41 -6.04 0.39
C ARG A 111 0.31 -7.08 0.49
N ARG A 112 0.61 -8.25 1.06
CA ARG A 112 -0.38 -9.25 1.47
C ARG A 112 -1.59 -8.57 2.12
N GLY A 113 -2.79 -9.02 1.77
CA GLY A 113 -4.04 -8.44 2.26
C GLY A 113 -4.48 -7.14 1.58
N HIS A 114 -3.67 -6.58 0.67
CA HIS A 114 -3.95 -5.29 0.02
C HIS A 114 -4.00 -5.43 -1.50
N GLY A 115 -4.79 -4.57 -2.13
CA GLY A 115 -4.82 -4.39 -3.58
C GLY A 115 -5.08 -5.69 -4.35
N ARG A 116 -4.16 -5.99 -5.25
CA ARG A 116 -4.20 -7.13 -6.18
C ARG A 116 -3.51 -8.40 -5.63
N SER A 117 -2.91 -8.30 -4.44
CA SER A 117 -2.33 -9.44 -3.73
C SER A 117 -3.40 -10.28 -3.04
N SER A 118 -3.06 -11.52 -2.66
CA SER A 118 -3.94 -12.40 -1.89
C SER A 118 -4.43 -11.73 -0.62
N GLN A 119 -5.73 -11.74 -0.40
CA GLN A 119 -6.37 -11.21 0.80
C GLN A 119 -6.54 -12.34 1.83
N THR A 120 -5.47 -12.63 2.55
CA THR A 120 -5.42 -13.71 3.54
C THR A 120 -6.04 -13.28 4.87
N TRP A 121 -6.56 -14.26 5.61
CA TRP A 121 -7.01 -14.03 6.98
C TRP A 121 -5.83 -13.81 7.93
N ASP A 122 -4.80 -14.65 7.83
CA ASP A 122 -3.60 -14.63 8.65
C ASP A 122 -2.43 -13.92 7.95
N GLY A 123 -1.36 -13.65 8.70
CA GLY A 123 -0.13 -13.05 8.19
C GLY A 123 -0.23 -11.54 7.94
N ASN A 124 -1.19 -10.87 8.60
CA ASN A 124 -1.31 -9.42 8.53
C ASN A 124 -0.45 -8.74 9.62
N ASP A 125 0.84 -9.08 9.67
CA ASP A 125 1.85 -8.60 10.61
C ASP A 125 3.17 -8.26 9.92
N LEU A 126 4.04 -7.47 10.58
CA LEU A 126 5.29 -6.99 9.98
C LEU A 126 6.31 -8.11 9.74
N ASP A 127 6.27 -9.20 10.50
CA ASP A 127 7.17 -10.34 10.29
C ASP A 127 6.89 -11.02 8.97
N THR A 128 5.61 -11.30 8.72
CA THR A 128 5.14 -11.89 7.46
C THR A 128 5.35 -10.95 6.27
N TYR A 129 5.05 -9.66 6.44
CA TYR A 129 5.27 -8.66 5.37
C TYR A 129 6.74 -8.56 4.96
N ALA A 130 7.66 -8.58 5.94
CA ALA A 130 9.10 -8.58 5.67
C ALA A 130 9.56 -9.87 4.98
N ASP A 131 8.99 -11.02 5.33
CA ASP A 131 9.27 -12.30 4.67
C ASP A 131 8.74 -12.34 3.23
N ASP A 132 7.56 -11.77 2.97
CA ASP A 132 7.01 -11.63 1.62
C ASP A 132 7.90 -10.71 0.76
N LEU A 133 8.34 -9.58 1.32
CA LEU A 133 9.28 -8.66 0.65
C LEU A 133 10.60 -9.36 0.32
N ALA A 134 11.13 -10.18 1.25
CA ALA A 134 12.34 -10.95 1.00
C ALA A 134 12.17 -11.98 -0.12
N GLN A 135 11.01 -12.63 -0.18
CA GLN A 135 10.68 -13.56 -1.25
C GLN A 135 10.52 -12.85 -2.60
N LEU A 136 9.95 -11.65 -2.62
CA LEU A 136 9.88 -10.81 -3.83
C LEU A 136 11.27 -10.44 -4.33
N VAL A 137 12.15 -9.95 -3.45
CA VAL A 137 13.55 -9.61 -3.77
C VAL A 137 14.29 -10.82 -4.31
N GLN A 138 14.07 -12.00 -3.73
CA GLN A 138 14.68 -13.25 -4.17
C GLN A 138 14.12 -13.71 -5.53
N ALA A 139 12.81 -13.72 -5.71
CA ALA A 139 12.16 -14.19 -6.92
C ALA A 139 12.49 -13.32 -8.15
N LEU A 140 12.73 -12.04 -7.95
CA LEU A 140 13.17 -11.10 -9.00
C LEU A 140 14.71 -10.99 -9.09
N GLU A 141 15.46 -11.81 -8.34
CA GLU A 141 16.93 -11.86 -8.31
C GLU A 141 17.58 -10.49 -8.07
N LEU A 142 16.93 -9.63 -7.27
CA LEU A 142 17.41 -8.27 -7.05
C LEU A 142 18.66 -8.25 -6.18
N GLN A 143 19.62 -7.38 -6.54
CA GLN A 143 20.84 -7.08 -5.81
C GLN A 143 21.01 -5.55 -5.71
N ASP A 144 21.77 -5.10 -4.71
CA ASP A 144 22.01 -3.67 -4.49
C ASP A 144 20.73 -2.83 -4.43
N VAL A 145 19.68 -3.36 -3.80
CA VAL A 145 18.35 -2.79 -3.76
C VAL A 145 18.35 -1.50 -2.93
N VAL A 146 17.67 -0.47 -3.43
CA VAL A 146 17.23 0.64 -2.59
C VAL A 146 15.81 0.36 -2.15
N HIS A 147 15.59 0.17 -0.85
CA HIS A 147 14.25 0.03 -0.28
C HIS A 147 13.69 1.39 0.13
N ILE A 148 12.47 1.70 -0.30
CA ILE A 148 11.74 2.92 0.05
C ILE A 148 10.41 2.52 0.67
N GLY A 149 10.18 2.90 1.94
CA GLY A 149 8.95 2.57 2.65
C GLY A 149 8.23 3.79 3.20
N HIS A 150 6.92 3.89 2.95
CA HIS A 150 6.05 4.91 3.52
C HIS A 150 5.23 4.34 4.69
N SER A 151 5.20 5.07 5.82
CA SER A 151 4.34 4.71 6.95
C SER A 151 4.60 3.26 7.43
N THR A 152 3.60 2.38 7.39
CA THR A 152 3.72 0.93 7.64
C THR A 152 4.76 0.28 6.72
N GLY A 153 4.88 0.74 5.47
CA GLY A 153 5.92 0.27 4.54
C GLY A 153 7.33 0.59 5.02
N GLY A 154 7.52 1.69 5.75
CA GLY A 154 8.79 1.95 6.44
C GLY A 154 9.04 0.97 7.59
N GLY A 155 7.99 0.53 8.27
CA GLY A 155 8.06 -0.57 9.25
C GLY A 155 8.43 -1.91 8.60
N GLU A 156 7.83 -2.22 7.46
CA GLU A 156 8.16 -3.41 6.65
C GLU A 156 9.62 -3.43 6.20
N VAL A 157 10.14 -2.31 5.66
CA VAL A 157 11.56 -2.17 5.30
C VAL A 157 12.45 -2.33 6.53
N THR A 158 12.05 -1.76 7.67
CA THR A 158 12.80 -1.86 8.92
C THR A 158 12.84 -3.30 9.41
N ARG A 159 11.73 -4.00 9.43
CA ARG A 159 11.64 -5.42 9.80
C ARG A 159 12.39 -6.30 8.80
N TYR A 160 12.34 -5.99 7.49
CA TYR A 160 13.15 -6.69 6.49
C TYR A 160 14.65 -6.63 6.83
N ILE A 161 15.18 -5.43 7.08
CA ILE A 161 16.61 -5.28 7.47
C ILE A 161 16.89 -6.00 8.80
N GLY A 162 15.95 -5.92 9.74
CA GLY A 162 16.05 -6.57 11.04
C GLY A 162 16.15 -8.09 10.98
N LYS A 163 15.41 -8.73 10.07
CA LYS A 163 15.33 -10.20 9.92
C LYS A 163 16.28 -10.74 8.87
N HIS A 164 16.40 -10.09 7.73
CA HIS A 164 17.12 -10.61 6.55
C HIS A 164 18.49 -9.95 6.33
N GLY A 165 18.80 -8.89 7.11
CA GLY A 165 20.05 -8.16 6.99
C GLY A 165 20.12 -7.29 5.73
N THR A 166 21.33 -6.81 5.42
CA THR A 166 21.57 -5.83 4.34
C THR A 166 22.37 -6.38 3.17
N SER A 167 22.58 -7.68 3.06
CA SER A 167 23.43 -8.28 2.02
C SER A 167 22.96 -7.96 0.58
N ARG A 168 21.68 -7.70 0.39
CA ARG A 168 21.09 -7.28 -0.90
C ARG A 168 20.69 -5.80 -0.93
N VAL A 169 20.93 -5.04 0.16
CA VAL A 169 20.46 -3.66 0.33
C VAL A 169 21.62 -2.70 0.09
N LYS A 170 21.44 -1.75 -0.81
CA LYS A 170 22.42 -0.68 -1.05
C LYS A 170 22.11 0.56 -0.22
N LYS A 171 20.84 0.94 -0.13
CA LYS A 171 20.36 2.11 0.60
C LYS A 171 18.94 1.86 1.13
N ALA A 172 18.53 2.62 2.14
CA ALA A 172 17.17 2.61 2.65
C ALA A 172 16.59 4.03 2.71
N VAL A 173 15.27 4.16 2.47
CA VAL A 173 14.55 5.42 2.62
C VAL A 173 13.28 5.17 3.44
N LEU A 174 13.10 5.93 4.51
CA LEU A 174 11.94 5.88 5.37
C LEU A 174 11.15 7.18 5.23
N VAL A 175 9.93 7.13 4.69
CA VAL A 175 9.09 8.31 4.41
C VAL A 175 7.88 8.29 5.33
N SER A 176 7.71 9.29 6.19
CA SER A 176 6.62 9.37 7.18
C SER A 176 6.42 8.04 7.92
N ALA A 177 7.52 7.36 8.24
CA ALA A 177 7.53 5.95 8.66
C ALA A 177 7.23 5.77 10.15
N ILE A 178 6.65 4.62 10.50
CA ILE A 178 6.21 4.29 11.86
C ILE A 178 7.33 3.98 12.86
N PRO A 179 8.54 3.48 12.48
CA PRO A 179 9.58 3.16 13.46
C PRO A 179 10.01 4.38 14.30
N PRO A 180 10.47 4.16 15.56
CA PRO A 180 10.78 2.88 16.18
C PRO A 180 9.57 2.14 16.76
N PHE A 181 8.58 2.83 17.33
CA PHE A 181 7.45 2.19 18.02
C PHE A 181 6.32 3.18 18.26
N MET A 182 5.09 2.81 17.88
CA MET A 182 3.94 3.71 17.98
C MET A 182 3.22 3.62 19.33
N LEU A 183 3.05 2.42 19.87
CA LEU A 183 2.29 2.19 21.10
C LEU A 183 3.03 2.74 22.33
N LYS A 184 2.31 3.43 23.21
CA LYS A 184 2.80 3.82 24.54
C LYS A 184 2.94 2.59 25.43
N THR A 185 4.15 2.37 25.94
CA THR A 185 4.51 1.32 26.88
C THR A 185 5.49 1.90 27.93
N GLU A 186 5.89 1.10 28.88
CA GLU A 186 6.95 1.48 29.82
C GLU A 186 8.27 1.81 29.08
N SER A 187 8.63 1.01 28.05
CA SER A 187 9.81 1.24 27.21
C SER A 187 9.64 2.38 26.19
N ASN A 188 8.40 2.81 25.93
CA ASN A 188 8.03 3.88 24.99
C ASN A 188 7.03 4.87 25.61
N PRO A 189 7.43 5.64 26.63
CA PRO A 189 6.52 6.49 27.39
C PRO A 189 5.92 7.65 26.58
N THR A 190 6.55 8.03 25.46
CA THR A 190 6.07 9.08 24.54
C THR A 190 5.19 8.53 23.41
N GLY A 191 4.97 7.21 23.35
CA GLY A 191 4.11 6.58 22.35
C GLY A 191 2.64 7.00 22.50
N GLN A 192 1.84 6.64 21.52
CA GLN A 192 0.41 6.91 21.54
C GLN A 192 -0.33 5.91 22.47
N PRO A 193 -1.35 6.36 23.22
CA PRO A 193 -2.19 5.48 24.04
C PRO A 193 -2.85 4.37 23.20
N ARG A 194 -3.05 3.18 23.79
CA ARG A 194 -3.73 2.04 23.15
C ARG A 194 -5.13 2.40 22.64
N GLU A 195 -5.82 3.24 23.40
CA GLU A 195 -7.18 3.70 23.10
C GLU A 195 -7.29 4.37 21.73
N ASN A 196 -6.24 5.06 21.27
CA ASN A 196 -6.23 5.65 19.94
C ASN A 196 -6.29 4.57 18.84
N PHE A 197 -5.57 3.48 19.01
CA PHE A 197 -5.56 2.38 18.06
C PHE A 197 -6.85 1.54 18.13
N ASP A 198 -7.45 1.43 19.32
CA ASP A 198 -8.74 0.78 19.51
C ASP A 198 -9.88 1.58 18.85
N GLN A 199 -9.80 2.92 18.85
CA GLN A 199 -10.72 3.78 18.10
C GLN A 199 -10.58 3.57 16.58
N VAL A 200 -9.35 3.40 16.07
CA VAL A 200 -9.11 3.06 14.65
C VAL A 200 -9.76 1.70 14.32
N ARG A 201 -9.58 0.68 15.17
CA ARG A 201 -10.24 -0.63 15.00
C ARG A 201 -11.76 -0.50 15.01
N ALA A 202 -12.31 0.25 15.96
CA ALA A 202 -13.74 0.50 16.05
C ALA A 202 -14.30 1.21 14.81
N GLY A 203 -13.57 2.22 14.28
CA GLY A 203 -13.95 2.91 13.05
C GLY A 203 -13.97 2.00 11.83
N VAL A 204 -12.95 1.13 11.67
CA VAL A 204 -12.90 0.13 10.60
C VAL A 204 -14.07 -0.86 10.69
N LEU A 205 -14.47 -1.25 11.91
CA LEU A 205 -15.60 -2.19 12.13
C LEU A 205 -16.96 -1.54 11.90
N ALA A 206 -17.12 -0.27 12.29
CA ALA A 206 -18.42 0.40 12.24
C ALA A 206 -18.83 0.78 10.80
N ASP A 207 -17.98 1.49 10.09
CA ASP A 207 -18.17 1.86 8.68
C ASP A 207 -16.81 2.14 8.04
N ARG A 208 -16.24 1.11 7.45
CA ARG A 208 -14.91 1.19 6.83
C ARG A 208 -14.82 2.26 5.74
N THR A 209 -15.88 2.43 4.95
CA THR A 209 -15.88 3.39 3.84
C THR A 209 -15.86 4.83 4.34
N GLN A 210 -16.71 5.15 5.32
CA GLN A 210 -16.73 6.48 5.94
C GLN A 210 -15.43 6.74 6.70
N PHE A 211 -14.91 5.74 7.41
CA PHE A 211 -13.64 5.84 8.13
C PHE A 211 -12.48 6.24 7.20
N TRP A 212 -12.39 5.66 6.00
CA TRP A 212 -11.36 6.05 5.03
C TRP A 212 -11.54 7.48 4.52
N LYS A 213 -12.78 7.90 4.29
CA LYS A 213 -13.06 9.30 3.92
C LYS A 213 -12.58 10.27 4.99
N ASP A 214 -12.88 9.98 6.25
CA ASP A 214 -12.51 10.83 7.38
C ASP A 214 -11.00 10.82 7.60
N LEU A 215 -10.35 9.66 7.53
CA LEU A 215 -8.90 9.53 7.67
C LEU A 215 -8.14 10.28 6.57
N SER A 216 -8.68 10.37 5.36
CA SER A 216 -8.05 11.10 4.25
C SER A 216 -7.82 12.58 4.56
N LEU A 217 -8.63 13.17 5.46
CA LEU A 217 -8.52 14.58 5.83
C LEU A 217 -7.20 14.88 6.55
N PRO A 218 -6.90 14.27 7.73
CA PRO A 218 -5.62 14.48 8.40
C PRO A 218 -4.44 13.81 7.66
N PHE A 219 -4.70 12.73 6.90
CA PHE A 219 -3.65 12.03 6.17
C PHE A 219 -2.96 12.93 5.13
N TYR A 220 -3.73 13.74 4.40
CA TYR A 220 -3.21 14.69 3.41
C TYR A 220 -3.18 16.16 3.91
N GLY A 221 -3.51 16.40 5.17
CA GLY A 221 -3.57 17.77 5.71
C GLY A 221 -4.72 18.59 5.14
N TYR A 222 -5.75 17.95 4.57
CA TYR A 222 -6.92 18.63 3.99
C TYR A 222 -7.71 19.45 5.02
N ASN A 223 -7.61 19.07 6.29
CA ASN A 223 -8.18 19.76 7.44
C ASN A 223 -7.39 21.01 7.91
N ARG A 224 -6.33 21.39 7.20
CA ARG A 224 -5.53 22.57 7.53
C ARG A 224 -5.94 23.78 6.70
N PRO A 225 -5.86 25.00 7.27
CA PRO A 225 -6.12 26.23 6.51
C PRO A 225 -5.22 26.34 5.29
N GLY A 226 -5.78 26.66 4.13
CA GLY A 226 -5.03 26.81 2.89
C GLY A 226 -4.58 25.50 2.23
N ALA A 227 -5.12 24.35 2.64
CA ALA A 227 -4.87 23.07 1.98
C ALA A 227 -5.16 23.12 0.47
N LYS A 228 -4.23 22.59 -0.33
CA LYS A 228 -4.33 22.58 -1.80
C LYS A 228 -4.54 21.17 -2.38
N VAL A 229 -4.90 20.22 -1.54
CA VAL A 229 -5.13 18.83 -1.94
C VAL A 229 -6.45 18.73 -2.70
N SER A 230 -6.45 18.12 -3.89
CA SER A 230 -7.66 17.95 -4.69
C SER A 230 -8.58 16.85 -4.11
N GLU A 231 -9.87 16.95 -4.41
CA GLU A 231 -10.84 15.86 -4.09
C GLU A 231 -10.42 14.53 -4.73
N GLY A 232 -9.87 14.56 -5.95
CA GLY A 232 -9.38 13.34 -6.63
C GLY A 232 -8.29 12.59 -5.86
N VAL A 233 -7.43 13.28 -5.10
CA VAL A 233 -6.43 12.62 -4.22
C VAL A 233 -7.13 11.91 -3.07
N ARG A 234 -8.19 12.51 -2.50
CA ARG A 234 -8.99 11.89 -1.43
C ARG A 234 -9.78 10.69 -1.95
N ASP A 235 -10.36 10.81 -3.13
CA ASP A 235 -11.10 9.71 -3.77
C ASP A 235 -10.16 8.54 -4.09
N GLN A 236 -8.95 8.82 -4.59
CA GLN A 236 -7.92 7.81 -4.81
C GLN A 236 -7.53 7.09 -3.51
N PHE A 237 -7.38 7.83 -2.39
CA PHE A 237 -7.12 7.23 -1.09
C PHE A 237 -8.21 6.24 -0.69
N VAL A 238 -9.47 6.66 -0.77
CA VAL A 238 -10.62 5.79 -0.45
C VAL A 238 -10.67 4.58 -1.36
N TYR A 239 -10.46 4.77 -2.66
CA TYR A 239 -10.42 3.68 -3.64
C TYR A 239 -9.35 2.64 -3.29
N GLN A 240 -8.11 3.06 -3.07
CA GLN A 240 -7.03 2.15 -2.69
C GLN A 240 -7.30 1.47 -1.34
N SER A 241 -7.80 2.21 -0.36
CA SER A 241 -8.11 1.70 0.97
C SER A 241 -9.20 0.62 0.94
N MET A 242 -10.19 0.76 0.06
CA MET A 242 -11.23 -0.25 -0.14
C MET A 242 -10.76 -1.51 -0.86
N MET A 243 -9.61 -1.46 -1.55
CA MET A 243 -8.95 -2.63 -2.11
C MET A 243 -8.22 -3.47 -1.05
N ALA A 244 -7.96 -2.95 0.15
CA ALA A 244 -7.48 -3.75 1.26
C ALA A 244 -8.59 -4.67 1.77
N GLY A 245 -8.28 -5.96 1.98
CA GLY A 245 -9.17 -6.91 2.60
C GLY A 245 -9.53 -6.51 4.03
N PHE A 246 -10.70 -6.95 4.50
CA PHE A 246 -11.15 -6.60 5.85
C PHE A 246 -10.17 -7.10 6.94
N PRO A 247 -9.62 -8.35 6.87
CA PRO A 247 -8.60 -8.81 7.82
C PRO A 247 -7.37 -7.91 7.85
N ALA A 248 -6.80 -7.54 6.69
CA ALA A 248 -5.64 -6.66 6.61
C ALA A 248 -5.93 -5.25 7.11
N SER A 249 -7.14 -4.73 6.85
CA SER A 249 -7.59 -3.45 7.38
C SER A 249 -7.65 -3.43 8.91
N TYR A 250 -8.07 -4.54 9.53
CA TYR A 250 -8.26 -4.65 10.98
C TYR A 250 -6.99 -5.13 11.70
N PHE A 251 -6.45 -6.29 11.34
CA PHE A 251 -5.26 -6.87 12.00
C PHE A 251 -3.98 -6.09 11.70
N GLY A 252 -3.90 -5.47 10.52
CA GLY A 252 -2.79 -4.58 10.17
C GLY A 252 -2.60 -3.42 11.14
N ILE A 253 -3.65 -3.03 11.90
CA ILE A 253 -3.53 -1.98 12.92
C ILE A 253 -2.54 -2.41 14.01
N ALA A 254 -2.59 -3.66 14.48
CA ALA A 254 -1.60 -4.19 15.42
C ALA A 254 -0.19 -4.22 14.80
N ALA A 255 -0.09 -4.60 13.54
CA ALA A 255 1.18 -4.65 12.83
C ALA A 255 1.94 -3.31 12.89
N TRP A 256 1.27 -2.19 12.57
CA TRP A 256 1.92 -0.89 12.55
C TRP A 256 1.93 -0.15 13.89
N SER A 257 1.09 -0.52 14.84
CA SER A 257 1.00 0.19 16.12
C SER A 257 1.70 -0.52 17.28
N GLU A 258 1.71 -1.86 17.29
CA GLU A 258 2.13 -2.67 18.43
C GLU A 258 3.46 -3.40 18.22
N THR A 259 4.08 -3.27 17.03
CA THR A 259 5.41 -3.86 16.77
C THR A 259 6.52 -2.88 17.16
N ASP A 260 7.38 -3.28 18.09
CA ASP A 260 8.60 -2.54 18.41
C ASP A 260 9.70 -2.89 17.40
N LEU A 261 10.16 -1.87 16.68
CA LEU A 261 11.19 -1.96 15.64
C LEU A 261 12.54 -1.34 16.09
N THR A 262 12.66 -1.02 17.37
CA THR A 262 13.85 -0.34 17.91
C THR A 262 15.13 -1.16 17.67
N GLU A 263 15.08 -2.46 17.91
CA GLU A 263 16.24 -3.34 17.70
C GLU A 263 16.54 -3.57 16.22
N ASP A 264 15.52 -3.50 15.35
CA ASP A 264 15.72 -3.60 13.90
C ASP A 264 16.43 -2.38 13.33
N LEU A 265 16.08 -1.17 13.81
CA LEU A 265 16.75 0.08 13.41
C LEU A 265 18.26 0.07 13.72
N LYS A 266 18.68 -0.57 14.80
CA LYS A 266 20.10 -0.70 15.17
C LYS A 266 20.91 -1.54 14.18
N LYS A 267 20.24 -2.38 13.38
CA LYS A 267 20.86 -3.25 12.38
C LYS A 267 21.11 -2.55 11.03
N PHE A 268 20.65 -1.32 10.87
CA PHE A 268 20.92 -0.54 9.67
C PHE A 268 22.40 -0.18 9.58
N ASN A 269 23.08 -0.70 8.59
CA ASN A 269 24.50 -0.43 8.31
C ASN A 269 24.73 0.16 6.91
N VAL A 270 23.65 0.55 6.22
CA VAL A 270 23.64 1.18 4.90
C VAL A 270 23.26 2.66 4.98
N PRO A 271 23.62 3.51 4.01
CA PRO A 271 23.14 4.88 3.94
C PRO A 271 21.62 4.92 4.00
N THR A 272 21.07 5.75 4.88
CA THR A 272 19.63 5.83 5.12
C THR A 272 19.15 7.27 5.08
N LEU A 273 18.13 7.53 4.26
CA LEU A 273 17.42 8.81 4.23
C LEU A 273 16.08 8.66 4.96
N ILE A 274 15.81 9.57 5.89
CA ILE A 274 14.51 9.70 6.54
C ILE A 274 13.88 11.00 6.08
N VAL A 275 12.67 10.94 5.54
CA VAL A 275 11.88 12.11 5.12
C VAL A 275 10.60 12.14 5.92
N HIS A 276 10.29 13.26 6.58
CA HIS A 276 9.09 13.33 7.41
C HIS A 276 8.50 14.75 7.43
N GLY A 277 7.18 14.81 7.49
CA GLY A 277 6.47 16.09 7.60
C GLY A 277 6.38 16.58 9.04
N SER A 278 6.62 17.88 9.27
CA SER A 278 6.49 18.44 10.61
C SER A 278 5.05 18.54 11.13
N ASP A 279 4.05 18.48 10.21
CA ASP A 279 2.61 18.44 10.53
C ASP A 279 1.98 17.06 10.23
N ASP A 280 2.75 16.00 10.40
CA ASP A 280 2.23 14.64 10.29
C ASP A 280 1.31 14.30 11.48
N GLN A 281 -0.01 14.32 11.22
CA GLN A 281 -1.05 14.09 12.22
C GLN A 281 -1.33 12.59 12.46
N ILE A 282 -0.76 11.70 11.66
CA ILE A 282 -0.94 10.25 11.75
C ILE A 282 0.22 9.61 12.50
N VAL A 283 1.45 9.94 12.10
CA VAL A 283 2.69 9.47 12.70
C VAL A 283 3.51 10.68 13.15
N PRO A 284 3.33 11.17 14.39
CA PRO A 284 4.03 12.36 14.85
C PRO A 284 5.55 12.23 14.73
N ILE A 285 6.21 13.20 14.10
CA ILE A 285 7.64 13.19 13.80
C ILE A 285 8.51 12.97 15.04
N ALA A 286 8.12 13.57 16.19
CA ALA A 286 8.86 13.47 17.45
C ALA A 286 8.93 12.04 18.01
N ASN A 287 7.91 11.21 17.71
CA ASN A 287 7.83 9.82 18.18
C ASN A 287 8.38 8.81 17.17
N SER A 288 8.69 9.25 15.96
CA SER A 288 9.10 8.39 14.85
C SER A 288 10.44 8.82 14.23
N ALA A 289 10.43 9.71 13.25
CA ALA A 289 11.60 10.06 12.46
C ALA A 289 12.74 10.68 13.28
N GLU A 290 12.44 11.56 14.23
CA GLU A 290 13.47 12.16 15.12
C GLU A 290 14.14 11.11 16.01
N ARG A 291 13.41 10.08 16.43
CA ARG A 291 13.97 8.96 17.21
C ARG A 291 14.73 8.00 16.31
N SER A 292 14.15 7.63 15.19
CA SER A 292 14.79 6.73 14.21
C SER A 292 16.12 7.28 13.71
N SER A 293 16.20 8.60 13.44
CA SER A 293 17.44 9.25 12.99
C SER A 293 18.57 9.23 14.04
N LYS A 294 18.23 9.10 15.32
CA LYS A 294 19.21 8.98 16.41
C LYS A 294 19.66 7.53 16.62
N ILE A 295 18.84 6.55 16.21
CA ILE A 295 19.12 5.12 16.36
C ILE A 295 19.93 4.60 15.18
N ILE A 296 19.60 5.01 13.94
CA ILE A 296 20.28 4.57 12.73
C ILE A 296 21.62 5.31 12.56
N PRO A 297 22.78 4.61 12.55
CA PRO A 297 24.11 5.26 12.61
C PRO A 297 24.43 6.18 11.43
N LYS A 298 23.85 5.95 10.27
CA LYS A 298 24.14 6.68 9.02
C LYS A 298 22.89 7.33 8.43
N ALA A 299 21.95 7.74 9.28
CA ALA A 299 20.74 8.37 8.83
C ALA A 299 20.91 9.87 8.58
N THR A 300 20.32 10.35 7.49
CA THR A 300 20.07 11.77 7.24
C THR A 300 18.57 12.01 7.39
N LEU A 301 18.19 12.99 8.22
CA LEU A 301 16.79 13.38 8.40
C LEU A 301 16.49 14.66 7.63
N ASN A 302 15.56 14.57 6.67
CA ASN A 302 15.00 15.71 5.95
C ASN A 302 13.60 16.00 6.46
N VAL A 303 13.41 17.09 7.17
CA VAL A 303 12.10 17.55 7.65
C VAL A 303 11.44 18.42 6.57
N TYR A 304 10.19 18.07 6.23
CA TYR A 304 9.36 18.89 5.33
C TYR A 304 8.41 19.72 6.18
N ASP A 305 8.71 21.00 6.28
CA ASP A 305 7.94 21.91 7.13
C ASP A 305 6.50 22.02 6.66
N GLY A 306 5.56 21.86 7.61
CA GLY A 306 4.12 21.87 7.37
C GLY A 306 3.58 20.69 6.54
N ALA A 307 4.42 19.74 6.12
CA ALA A 307 3.95 18.63 5.31
C ALA A 307 3.18 17.59 6.16
N PRO A 308 2.07 17.04 5.61
CA PRO A 308 1.26 16.01 6.24
C PRO A 308 1.84 14.61 6.04
N HIS A 309 1.15 13.59 6.58
CA HIS A 309 1.52 12.17 6.43
C HIS A 309 1.62 11.71 4.97
N GLY A 310 0.67 12.14 4.14
CA GLY A 310 0.62 11.83 2.71
C GLY A 310 1.56 12.65 1.84
N LEU A 311 2.72 13.03 2.36
CA LEU A 311 3.72 13.83 1.63
C LEU A 311 4.23 13.22 0.32
N PRO A 312 4.23 11.89 0.10
CA PRO A 312 4.57 11.36 -1.22
C PRO A 312 3.69 11.90 -2.35
N THR A 313 2.43 12.24 -2.05
CA THR A 313 1.49 12.85 -2.98
C THR A 313 1.51 14.37 -2.91
N THR A 314 1.39 14.94 -1.69
CA THR A 314 1.24 16.39 -1.52
C THR A 314 2.54 17.18 -1.80
N HIS A 315 3.68 16.54 -1.63
CA HIS A 315 5.02 17.12 -1.82
C HIS A 315 5.86 16.33 -2.83
N LYS A 316 5.20 15.68 -3.79
CA LYS A 316 5.81 14.73 -4.73
C LYS A 316 7.03 15.27 -5.47
N ASP A 317 6.99 16.51 -5.95
CA ASP A 317 8.10 17.09 -6.72
C ASP A 317 9.35 17.30 -5.86
N ARG A 318 9.18 17.69 -4.59
CA ARG A 318 10.29 17.80 -3.65
C ARG A 318 10.83 16.43 -3.29
N LEU A 319 9.95 15.49 -2.98
CA LEU A 319 10.35 14.11 -2.65
C LEU A 319 11.09 13.46 -3.83
N ASN A 320 10.61 13.62 -5.06
CA ASN A 320 11.25 13.10 -6.26
C ASN A 320 12.68 13.61 -6.41
N ARG A 321 12.91 14.92 -6.21
CA ARG A 321 14.26 15.50 -6.25
C ARG A 321 15.16 14.97 -5.13
N ASP A 322 14.66 14.89 -3.90
CA ASP A 322 15.43 14.41 -2.76
C ASP A 322 15.79 12.93 -2.91
N LEU A 323 14.85 12.10 -3.39
CA LEU A 323 15.11 10.69 -3.71
C LEU A 323 16.20 10.57 -4.79
N LEU A 324 16.08 11.29 -5.90
CA LEU A 324 17.05 11.22 -6.98
C LEU A 324 18.45 11.67 -6.54
N ALA A 325 18.53 12.74 -5.73
CA ALA A 325 19.79 13.21 -5.17
C ALA A 325 20.43 12.15 -4.24
N PHE A 326 19.63 11.54 -3.35
CA PHE A 326 20.12 10.48 -2.47
C PHE A 326 20.54 9.22 -3.21
N LEU A 327 19.83 8.85 -4.29
CA LEU A 327 20.18 7.69 -5.11
C LEU A 327 21.51 7.88 -5.83
N LYS A 328 21.82 9.09 -6.27
CA LYS A 328 23.06 9.43 -6.99
C LYS A 328 24.28 9.62 -6.10
N ALA A 329 24.09 9.97 -4.82
CA ALA A 329 25.17 10.10 -3.82
C ALA A 329 25.74 8.73 -3.44
#